data_f60358e447e473481b0f5273d2efe21f
#
_entry.id   f60358e447e473481b0f5273d2efe21f
#
_cell.length_a   1.000
_cell.length_b   1.000
_cell.length_c   1.000
_cell.angle_alpha   90.00
_cell.angle_beta   90.00
_cell.angle_gamma   90.00
#
_symmetry.space_group_name_H-M   'P 1'
#
loop_
_entity.id
_entity.type
_entity.pdbx_description
1 polymer ?
#
loop_
_entity_poly.entity_id
_entity_poly.type
_entity_poly.pdbx_seq_one_letter_code
_entity_poly.pdbx_strand_id
1 'polypeptide(L)'
;MHRIILYSLLLLAMFLSTAGCTEQKVYKIGVSQCSRDDWRTKMNDEINREIMFHEEAVVEIRSADDDNARQIEDIRYFADNGFDIVIVSPNEAAELTPVIREVYESGLPVIIFDRNIIGDTYTARIGVDDEAIGRSAAHYALHLLGEGQEAIEICGLTGSTPAKGRHDGFARVYVEGGGRLRASVPADWNKEDAVRVADSLLRLYPETGLIYAHNDRMAIGASEVARKAGRDDIKIIGIDA
;
A
#
# COMPACT_ATOMS: atom_id res chain seq x y z
N MET A 1 31.65 28.86 61.98
CA MET A 1 31.03 27.56 61.62
C MET A 1 29.65 27.71 60.98
N HIS A 2 28.67 28.42 61.57
CA HIS A 2 27.31 28.56 61.04
C HIS A 2 27.21 29.15 59.62
N ARG A 3 28.03 30.14 59.28
CA ARG A 3 28.05 30.77 57.91
C ARG A 3 28.52 29.82 56.80
N ILE A 4 29.51 28.95 57.12
CA ILE A 4 30.03 28.00 56.15
C ILE A 4 28.99 26.91 55.85
N ILE A 5 28.27 26.45 56.87
CA ILE A 5 27.18 25.46 56.74
C ILE A 5 26.01 26.04 55.91
N LEU A 6 25.69 27.33 56.07
CA LEU A 6 24.63 28.00 55.32
C LEU A 6 25.01 28.14 53.83
N TYR A 7 26.27 28.45 53.48
CA TYR A 7 26.70 28.50 52.10
C TYR A 7 26.81 27.13 51.45
N SER A 8 27.15 26.08 52.20
CA SER A 8 27.16 24.71 51.70
C SER A 8 25.75 24.19 51.43
N LEU A 9 24.76 24.55 52.26
CA LEU A 9 23.36 24.21 52.04
C LEU A 9 22.74 24.97 50.85
N LEU A 10 23.12 26.26 50.66
CA LEU A 10 22.71 27.05 49.49
C LEU A 10 23.31 26.54 48.18
N LEU A 11 24.58 26.12 48.17
CA LEU A 11 25.23 25.49 47.04
C LEU A 11 24.59 24.12 46.71
N LEU A 12 24.28 23.29 47.72
CA LEU A 12 23.61 22.01 47.53
C LEU A 12 22.18 22.19 46.99
N ALA A 13 21.46 23.22 47.47
CA ALA A 13 20.12 23.56 46.97
C ALA A 13 20.17 24.05 45.49
N MET A 14 21.21 24.79 45.11
CA MET A 14 21.42 25.23 43.73
C MET A 14 21.78 24.08 42.79
N PHE A 15 22.50 23.05 43.26
CA PHE A 15 22.78 21.84 42.48
C PHE A 15 21.57 20.90 42.32
N LEU A 16 20.64 20.92 43.26
CA LEU A 16 19.39 20.11 43.19
C LEU A 16 18.34 20.72 42.26
N SER A 17 18.42 22.04 41.95
CA SER A 17 17.46 22.68 41.04
C SER A 17 17.81 22.57 39.55
N THR A 18 18.92 21.92 39.19
CA THR A 18 19.29 21.62 37.79
C THR A 18 19.00 20.19 37.38
N ALA A 19 18.29 19.38 38.20
CA ALA A 19 17.65 18.19 37.73
C ALA A 19 16.48 18.62 36.81
N GLY A 20 16.81 19.18 35.65
CA GLY A 20 15.86 19.47 34.61
C GLY A 20 15.15 18.16 34.27
N CYS A 21 13.86 18.12 34.47
CA CYS A 21 13.01 17.14 33.79
C CYS A 21 13.36 17.26 32.30
N THR A 22 14.15 16.37 31.75
CA THR A 22 14.25 16.25 30.31
C THR A 22 12.87 15.78 29.88
N GLU A 23 12.09 16.70 29.37
CA GLU A 23 10.82 16.37 28.73
C GLU A 23 11.12 15.30 27.67
N GLN A 24 10.60 14.10 27.89
CA GLN A 24 10.85 13.00 26.97
C GLN A 24 10.21 13.37 25.64
N LYS A 25 11.03 13.44 24.59
CA LYS A 25 10.52 13.79 23.26
C LYS A 25 9.49 12.73 22.82
N VAL A 26 8.30 13.19 22.48
CA VAL A 26 7.28 12.35 21.84
C VAL A 26 7.38 12.54 20.33
N TYR A 27 7.64 11.46 19.61
CA TYR A 27 7.75 11.45 18.16
C TYR A 27 6.36 11.44 17.51
N LYS A 28 6.17 12.27 16.49
CA LYS A 28 4.93 12.33 15.70
C LYS A 28 5.11 11.60 14.38
N ILE A 29 4.31 10.57 14.16
CA ILE A 29 4.31 9.75 12.94
C ILE A 29 3.08 10.11 12.12
N GLY A 30 3.27 10.62 10.89
CA GLY A 30 2.20 10.81 9.92
C GLY A 30 2.05 9.58 9.04
N VAL A 31 0.83 9.13 8.80
CA VAL A 31 0.54 8.04 7.86
C VAL A 31 -0.44 8.52 6.80
N SER A 32 -0.01 8.56 5.55
CA SER A 32 -0.83 8.93 4.40
C SER A 32 -1.23 7.67 3.62
N GLN A 33 -2.50 7.29 3.73
CA GLN A 33 -3.10 6.17 3.03
C GLN A 33 -3.77 6.63 1.73
N CYS A 34 -3.61 5.84 0.66
CA CYS A 34 -4.26 6.12 -0.62
C CYS A 34 -5.79 5.93 -0.57
N SER A 35 -6.29 4.91 0.14
CA SER A 35 -7.71 4.50 0.15
C SER A 35 -8.20 4.09 1.52
N ARG A 36 -9.49 3.71 1.61
CA ARG A 36 -10.16 3.17 2.82
C ARG A 36 -10.76 1.78 2.60
N ASP A 37 -10.15 0.97 1.81
CA ASP A 37 -10.59 -0.41 1.66
C ASP A 37 -10.33 -1.26 2.93
N ASP A 38 -10.82 -2.51 2.93
CA ASP A 38 -10.71 -3.42 4.07
C ASP A 38 -9.25 -3.73 4.41
N TRP A 39 -8.38 -3.82 3.39
CA TRP A 39 -6.96 -4.06 3.58
C TRP A 39 -6.28 -2.88 4.29
N ARG A 40 -6.58 -1.64 3.87
CA ARG A 40 -6.08 -0.41 4.52
C ARG A 40 -6.63 -0.24 5.92
N THR A 41 -7.90 -0.58 6.14
CA THR A 41 -8.51 -0.58 7.47
C THR A 41 -7.77 -1.53 8.40
N LYS A 42 -7.51 -2.77 7.96
CA LYS A 42 -6.74 -3.74 8.74
C LYS A 42 -5.33 -3.24 9.06
N MET A 43 -4.63 -2.65 8.09
CA MET A 43 -3.32 -2.05 8.31
C MET A 43 -3.36 -0.94 9.36
N ASN A 44 -4.36 -0.04 9.27
CA ASN A 44 -4.53 1.06 10.23
C ASN A 44 -4.79 0.54 11.64
N ASP A 45 -5.58 -0.54 11.78
CA ASP A 45 -5.84 -1.18 13.07
C ASP A 45 -4.56 -1.77 13.68
N GLU A 46 -3.69 -2.37 12.88
CA GLU A 46 -2.41 -2.89 13.35
C GLU A 46 -1.46 -1.74 13.77
N ILE A 47 -1.39 -0.66 13.00
CA ILE A 47 -0.61 0.53 13.37
C ILE A 47 -1.11 1.11 14.69
N ASN A 48 -2.43 1.29 14.84
CA ASN A 48 -3.03 1.81 16.06
C ASN A 48 -2.84 0.88 17.26
N ARG A 49 -2.78 -0.42 17.04
CA ARG A 49 -2.49 -1.39 18.09
C ARG A 49 -1.04 -1.33 18.52
N GLU A 50 -0.11 -1.29 17.57
CA GLU A 50 1.32 -1.25 17.85
C GLU A 50 1.71 0.03 18.59
N ILE A 51 1.20 1.19 18.18
CA ILE A 51 1.56 2.45 18.81
C ILE A 51 1.18 2.52 20.30
N MET A 52 0.21 1.74 20.77
CA MET A 52 -0.16 1.70 22.19
C MET A 52 0.95 1.14 23.10
N PHE A 53 1.95 0.49 22.54
CA PHE A 53 3.12 -0.02 23.28
C PHE A 53 4.30 0.96 23.27
N HIS A 54 4.16 2.13 22.65
CA HIS A 54 5.22 3.12 22.45
C HIS A 54 4.81 4.49 23.02
N GLU A 55 5.06 4.70 24.31
CA GLU A 55 4.72 5.94 25.02
C GLU A 55 5.45 7.17 24.45
N GLU A 56 6.60 6.93 23.78
CA GLU A 56 7.42 7.95 23.14
C GLU A 56 6.95 8.33 21.72
N ALA A 57 5.83 7.78 21.21
CA ALA A 57 5.35 8.05 19.87
C ALA A 57 3.83 8.21 19.80
N VAL A 58 3.38 9.05 18.88
CA VAL A 58 1.96 9.19 18.50
C VAL A 58 1.82 9.10 16.99
N VAL A 59 0.68 8.59 16.52
CA VAL A 59 0.39 8.45 15.10
C VAL A 59 -0.85 9.22 14.71
N GLU A 60 -0.80 9.91 13.57
CA GLU A 60 -1.97 10.45 12.87
C GLU A 60 -2.08 9.80 11.50
N ILE A 61 -3.24 9.19 11.22
CA ILE A 61 -3.52 8.51 9.96
C ILE A 61 -4.54 9.32 9.16
N ARG A 62 -4.19 9.66 7.91
CA ARG A 62 -5.09 10.30 6.94
C ARG A 62 -5.31 9.40 5.73
N SER A 63 -6.52 9.39 5.22
CA SER A 63 -6.88 8.63 4.02
C SER A 63 -7.34 9.58 2.92
N ALA A 64 -6.75 9.42 1.76
CA ALA A 64 -7.06 10.25 0.60
C ALA A 64 -8.31 9.80 -0.18
N ASP A 65 -8.87 8.61 0.12
CA ASP A 65 -10.05 8.07 -0.55
C ASP A 65 -9.90 8.01 -2.08
N ASP A 66 -8.73 7.54 -2.54
CA ASP A 66 -8.33 7.41 -3.95
C ASP A 66 -8.15 8.76 -4.70
N ASP A 67 -8.06 9.88 -3.99
CA ASP A 67 -7.84 11.22 -4.54
C ASP A 67 -6.37 11.64 -4.39
N ASN A 68 -5.66 11.76 -5.51
CA ASN A 68 -4.26 12.17 -5.55
C ASN A 68 -4.05 13.59 -4.99
N ALA A 69 -4.95 14.53 -5.29
CA ALA A 69 -4.80 15.91 -4.82
C ALA A 69 -4.94 15.98 -3.30
N ARG A 70 -5.91 15.28 -2.74
CA ARG A 70 -6.08 15.15 -1.30
C ARG A 70 -4.87 14.48 -0.64
N GLN A 71 -4.30 13.44 -1.26
CA GLN A 71 -3.12 12.79 -0.72
C GLN A 71 -1.90 13.71 -0.71
N ILE A 72 -1.73 14.54 -1.74
CA ILE A 72 -0.69 15.57 -1.80
C ILE A 72 -0.85 16.57 -0.64
N GLU A 73 -2.08 17.03 -0.37
CA GLU A 73 -2.38 17.92 0.74
C GLU A 73 -2.09 17.28 2.09
N ASP A 74 -2.45 16.01 2.29
CA ASP A 74 -2.17 15.27 3.52
C ASP A 74 -0.66 15.09 3.77
N ILE A 75 0.12 14.80 2.74
CA ILE A 75 1.58 14.66 2.85
C ILE A 75 2.22 16.01 3.23
N ARG A 76 1.82 17.12 2.59
CA ARG A 76 2.30 18.46 2.93
C ARG A 76 1.88 18.86 4.34
N TYR A 77 0.67 18.54 4.74
CA TYR A 77 0.22 18.80 6.10
C TYR A 77 1.16 18.17 7.14
N PHE A 78 1.59 16.93 6.97
CA PHE A 78 2.54 16.32 7.89
C PHE A 78 3.88 17.04 7.91
N ALA A 79 4.39 17.44 6.74
CA ALA A 79 5.65 18.20 6.64
C ALA A 79 5.58 19.55 7.35
N ASP A 80 4.44 20.26 7.24
CA ASP A 80 4.26 21.62 7.76
C ASP A 80 3.88 21.65 9.26
N ASN A 81 3.42 20.54 9.84
CA ASN A 81 2.90 20.49 11.22
C ASN A 81 3.82 19.76 12.21
N GLY A 82 5.11 19.68 11.90
CA GLY A 82 6.16 19.23 12.82
C GLY A 82 6.06 17.73 13.14
N PHE A 83 5.72 16.91 12.17
CA PHE A 83 5.89 15.48 12.26
C PHE A 83 7.37 15.10 12.11
N ASP A 84 7.78 14.04 12.78
CA ASP A 84 9.16 13.56 12.78
C ASP A 84 9.44 12.57 11.65
N ILE A 85 8.40 11.93 11.11
CA ILE A 85 8.46 10.97 10.00
C ILE A 85 7.10 10.86 9.32
N VAL A 86 7.11 10.58 8.02
CA VAL A 86 5.87 10.29 7.26
C VAL A 86 5.98 8.92 6.61
N ILE A 87 4.94 8.10 6.78
CA ILE A 87 4.75 6.82 6.09
C ILE A 87 3.71 7.06 4.99
N VAL A 88 4.05 6.74 3.75
CA VAL A 88 3.17 7.00 2.60
C VAL A 88 2.92 5.71 1.84
N SER A 89 1.64 5.39 1.63
CA SER A 89 1.22 4.42 0.62
C SER A 89 0.65 5.19 -0.56
N PRO A 90 1.43 5.49 -1.62
CA PRO A 90 1.01 6.40 -2.67
C PRO A 90 -0.13 5.80 -3.52
N ASN A 91 -1.12 6.62 -3.87
CA ASN A 91 -2.22 6.18 -4.72
C ASN A 91 -1.71 5.87 -6.14
N GLU A 92 -1.16 6.87 -6.81
CA GLU A 92 -0.54 6.73 -8.12
C GLU A 92 0.90 7.24 -8.10
N ALA A 93 1.82 6.44 -8.65
CA ALA A 93 3.25 6.73 -8.54
C ALA A 93 3.65 8.05 -9.20
N ALA A 94 3.11 8.36 -10.39
CA ALA A 94 3.47 9.56 -11.12
C ALA A 94 3.03 10.84 -10.40
N GLU A 95 1.82 10.84 -9.88
CA GLU A 95 1.20 12.00 -9.23
C GLU A 95 1.82 12.30 -7.86
N LEU A 96 2.18 11.24 -7.11
CA LEU A 96 2.67 11.39 -5.74
C LEU A 96 4.19 11.56 -5.64
N THR A 97 4.95 11.10 -6.63
CA THR A 97 6.42 11.21 -6.61
C THR A 97 6.92 12.65 -6.38
N PRO A 98 6.37 13.71 -7.02
CA PRO A 98 6.88 15.06 -6.83
C PRO A 98 6.78 15.55 -5.38
N VAL A 99 5.64 15.40 -4.73
CA VAL A 99 5.43 15.84 -3.34
C VAL A 99 6.25 15.01 -2.36
N ILE A 100 6.38 13.70 -2.57
CA ILE A 100 7.18 12.82 -1.72
C ILE A 100 8.66 13.23 -1.79
N ARG A 101 9.16 13.55 -2.99
CA ARG A 101 10.51 14.08 -3.17
C ARG A 101 10.69 15.41 -2.47
N GLU A 102 9.76 16.36 -2.67
CA GLU A 102 9.76 17.67 -2.01
C GLU A 102 9.92 17.54 -0.48
N VAL A 103 9.11 16.68 0.13
CA VAL A 103 9.10 16.44 1.58
C VAL A 103 10.39 15.74 2.04
N TYR A 104 10.86 14.73 1.32
CA TYR A 104 12.11 14.05 1.63
C TYR A 104 13.33 14.99 1.54
N GLU A 105 13.40 15.82 0.50
CA GLU A 105 14.48 16.79 0.29
C GLU A 105 14.45 17.93 1.31
N SER A 106 13.30 18.22 1.94
CA SER A 106 13.20 19.15 3.07
C SER A 106 13.83 18.61 4.37
N GLY A 107 14.20 17.33 4.39
CA GLY A 107 14.85 16.66 5.52
C GLY A 107 13.89 15.86 6.41
N LEU A 108 12.62 15.79 6.08
CA LEU A 108 11.67 14.93 6.78
C LEU A 108 11.83 13.47 6.30
N PRO A 109 12.14 12.49 7.17
CA PRO A 109 12.20 11.10 6.78
C PRO A 109 10.88 10.60 6.20
N VAL A 110 10.96 9.90 5.05
CA VAL A 110 9.79 9.31 4.38
C VAL A 110 9.97 7.80 4.25
N ILE A 111 8.99 7.04 4.72
CA ILE A 111 8.89 5.60 4.47
C ILE A 111 7.81 5.36 3.42
N ILE A 112 8.17 4.68 2.36
CA ILE A 112 7.23 4.22 1.35
C ILE A 112 6.72 2.83 1.76
N PHE A 113 5.40 2.65 1.76
CA PHE A 113 4.77 1.41 2.19
C PHE A 113 3.86 0.84 1.09
N ASP A 114 3.92 -0.48 0.89
CA ASP A 114 3.12 -1.23 -0.09
C ASP A 114 3.40 -0.77 -1.52
N ARG A 115 2.69 0.26 -2.00
CA ARG A 115 2.88 0.86 -3.34
C ARG A 115 4.16 1.69 -3.37
N ASN A 116 4.81 1.76 -4.54
CA ASN A 116 6.05 2.51 -4.71
C ASN A 116 5.84 3.82 -5.48
N ILE A 117 6.89 4.64 -5.52
CA ILE A 117 7.02 5.86 -6.32
C ILE A 117 7.93 5.62 -7.53
N ILE A 118 8.08 6.64 -8.39
CA ILE A 118 9.07 6.65 -9.45
C ILE A 118 10.42 7.10 -8.87
N GLY A 119 11.41 6.21 -8.92
CA GLY A 119 12.75 6.43 -8.35
C GLY A 119 12.85 5.96 -6.90
N ASP A 120 13.83 6.48 -6.18
CA ASP A 120 14.28 6.02 -4.87
C ASP A 120 14.46 7.15 -3.84
N THR A 121 13.74 8.26 -4.02
CA THR A 121 13.82 9.44 -3.14
C THR A 121 12.96 9.23 -1.90
N TYR A 122 13.43 8.39 -0.97
CA TYR A 122 12.82 8.09 0.32
C TYR A 122 13.86 7.51 1.29
N THR A 123 13.54 7.48 2.59
CA THR A 123 14.40 6.91 3.63
C THR A 123 14.44 5.38 3.59
N ALA A 124 13.26 4.77 3.45
CA ALA A 124 13.10 3.32 3.39
C ALA A 124 11.84 2.94 2.62
N ARG A 125 11.81 1.71 2.10
CA ARG A 125 10.62 1.12 1.49
C ARG A 125 10.30 -0.23 2.16
N ILE A 126 9.03 -0.42 2.47
CA ILE A 126 8.46 -1.68 2.94
C ILE A 126 7.40 -2.11 1.92
N GLY A 127 7.62 -3.22 1.25
CA GLY A 127 6.71 -3.72 0.21
C GLY A 127 7.23 -5.02 -0.40
N VAL A 128 6.50 -5.53 -1.36
CA VAL A 128 6.79 -6.79 -2.04
C VAL A 128 7.27 -6.56 -3.48
N ASP A 129 7.76 -7.61 -4.13
CA ASP A 129 8.02 -7.64 -5.57
C ASP A 129 6.75 -8.08 -6.31
N ASP A 130 5.96 -7.09 -6.74
CA ASP A 130 4.70 -7.34 -7.44
C ASP A 130 4.89 -8.02 -8.80
N GLU A 131 6.04 -7.81 -9.47
CA GLU A 131 6.36 -8.52 -10.70
C GLU A 131 6.62 -10.01 -10.42
N ALA A 132 7.28 -10.34 -9.31
CA ALA A 132 7.46 -11.74 -8.89
C ALA A 132 6.12 -12.40 -8.54
N ILE A 133 5.19 -11.65 -7.93
CA ILE A 133 3.82 -12.13 -7.67
C ILE A 133 3.12 -12.46 -8.99
N GLY A 134 3.13 -11.54 -9.96
CA GLY A 134 2.56 -11.78 -11.29
C GLY A 134 3.18 -13.00 -12.00
N ARG A 135 4.50 -13.14 -11.96
CA ARG A 135 5.19 -14.34 -12.50
C ARG A 135 4.72 -15.63 -11.82
N SER A 136 4.59 -15.62 -10.50
CA SER A 136 4.13 -16.78 -9.73
C SER A 136 2.70 -17.17 -10.09
N ALA A 137 1.81 -16.19 -10.22
CA ALA A 137 0.44 -16.41 -10.66
C ALA A 137 0.38 -17.02 -12.07
N ALA A 138 1.20 -16.55 -13.00
CA ALA A 138 1.29 -17.10 -14.36
C ALA A 138 1.78 -18.55 -14.38
N HIS A 139 2.84 -18.86 -13.63
CA HIS A 139 3.33 -20.24 -13.52
C HIS A 139 2.27 -21.17 -12.93
N TYR A 140 1.55 -20.70 -11.90
CA TYR A 140 0.46 -21.47 -11.31
C TYR A 140 -0.69 -21.69 -12.28
N ALA A 141 -1.06 -20.67 -13.06
CA ALA A 141 -2.08 -20.73 -14.10
C ALA A 141 -1.71 -21.77 -15.19
N LEU A 142 -0.50 -21.75 -15.70
CA LEU A 142 0.00 -22.70 -16.69
C LEU A 142 0.05 -24.13 -16.14
N HIS A 143 0.42 -24.29 -14.87
CA HIS A 143 0.38 -25.60 -14.20
C HIS A 143 -1.04 -26.16 -14.10
N LEU A 144 -2.03 -25.31 -13.77
CA LEU A 144 -3.44 -25.73 -13.63
C LEU A 144 -4.11 -26.07 -14.94
N LEU A 145 -3.78 -25.37 -16.02
CA LEU A 145 -4.57 -25.37 -17.25
C LEU A 145 -3.82 -25.93 -18.47
N GLY A 146 -2.49 -25.95 -18.45
CA GLY A 146 -1.66 -26.28 -19.62
C GLY A 146 -1.59 -25.14 -20.65
N GLU A 147 -1.01 -25.46 -21.80
CA GLU A 147 -0.80 -24.52 -22.91
C GLU A 147 -2.10 -24.23 -23.68
N GLY A 148 -2.14 -23.09 -24.37
CA GLY A 148 -3.20 -22.73 -25.29
C GLY A 148 -4.48 -22.21 -24.66
N GLN A 149 -4.55 -22.13 -23.33
CA GLN A 149 -5.74 -21.65 -22.64
C GLN A 149 -5.89 -20.12 -22.74
N GLU A 150 -7.14 -19.69 -22.85
CA GLU A 150 -7.49 -18.27 -22.88
C GLU A 150 -7.67 -17.72 -21.48
N ALA A 151 -7.04 -16.58 -21.20
CA ALA A 151 -7.18 -15.86 -19.95
C ALA A 151 -7.68 -14.45 -20.19
N ILE A 152 -8.41 -13.93 -19.21
CA ILE A 152 -8.67 -12.50 -19.03
C ILE A 152 -8.06 -12.06 -17.71
N GLU A 153 -7.62 -10.80 -17.66
CA GLU A 153 -6.99 -10.20 -16.51
C GLU A 153 -7.81 -9.00 -16.02
N ILE A 154 -8.09 -8.97 -14.72
CA ILE A 154 -8.81 -7.87 -14.05
C ILE A 154 -7.79 -7.13 -13.20
N CYS A 155 -7.36 -5.97 -13.67
CA CYS A 155 -6.26 -5.22 -13.11
C CYS A 155 -6.69 -4.30 -11.96
N GLY A 156 -5.75 -3.98 -11.08
CA GLY A 156 -5.90 -2.89 -10.13
C GLY A 156 -5.82 -1.51 -10.80
N LEU A 157 -5.74 -0.46 -9.99
CA LEU A 157 -5.64 0.94 -10.43
C LEU A 157 -4.42 1.14 -11.34
N THR A 158 -4.66 1.67 -12.55
CA THR A 158 -3.66 1.77 -13.63
C THR A 158 -2.39 2.53 -13.24
N GLY A 159 -2.48 3.60 -12.46
CA GLY A 159 -1.33 4.40 -12.02
C GLY A 159 -0.54 3.81 -10.84
N SER A 160 -1.01 2.71 -10.25
CA SER A 160 -0.36 2.09 -9.11
C SER A 160 0.72 1.09 -9.49
N THR A 161 1.81 1.05 -8.72
CA THR A 161 2.94 0.14 -8.99
C THR A 161 2.58 -1.33 -8.84
N PRO A 162 1.72 -1.78 -7.89
CA PRO A 162 1.32 -3.17 -7.82
C PRO A 162 0.54 -3.63 -9.06
N ALA A 163 -0.37 -2.82 -9.59
CA ALA A 163 -1.11 -3.19 -10.79
C ALA A 163 -0.17 -3.39 -11.99
N LYS A 164 0.77 -2.45 -12.17
CA LYS A 164 1.78 -2.57 -13.23
C LYS A 164 2.66 -3.81 -13.05
N GLY A 165 3.21 -4.02 -11.86
CA GLY A 165 4.11 -5.16 -11.58
C GLY A 165 3.42 -6.50 -11.78
N ARG A 166 2.22 -6.67 -11.21
CA ARG A 166 1.43 -7.91 -11.35
C ARG A 166 1.08 -8.20 -12.81
N HIS A 167 0.70 -7.16 -13.58
CA HIS A 167 0.46 -7.28 -15.01
C HIS A 167 1.73 -7.69 -15.78
N ASP A 168 2.82 -6.94 -15.63
CA ASP A 168 4.07 -7.17 -16.38
C ASP A 168 4.60 -8.60 -16.14
N GLY A 169 4.58 -9.05 -14.87
CA GLY A 169 4.99 -10.38 -14.49
C GLY A 169 4.10 -11.47 -15.06
N PHE A 170 2.78 -11.32 -14.92
CA PHE A 170 1.80 -12.31 -15.39
C PHE A 170 1.78 -12.39 -16.91
N ALA A 171 1.59 -11.29 -17.61
CA ALA A 171 1.41 -11.25 -19.05
C ALA A 171 2.63 -11.86 -19.78
N ARG A 172 3.84 -11.47 -19.36
CA ARG A 172 5.07 -12.00 -19.96
C ARG A 172 5.17 -13.53 -19.80
N VAL A 173 5.09 -14.04 -18.59
CA VAL A 173 5.30 -15.47 -18.31
C VAL A 173 4.16 -16.31 -18.84
N TYR A 174 2.90 -15.84 -18.75
CA TYR A 174 1.76 -16.58 -19.25
C TYR A 174 1.81 -16.75 -20.78
N VAL A 175 2.16 -15.68 -21.51
CA VAL A 175 2.25 -15.71 -22.98
C VAL A 175 3.47 -16.51 -23.43
N GLU A 176 4.64 -16.33 -22.81
CA GLU A 176 5.86 -17.12 -23.11
C GLU A 176 5.64 -18.62 -22.84
N GLY A 177 4.81 -18.98 -21.85
CA GLY A 177 4.42 -20.34 -21.52
C GLY A 177 3.29 -20.91 -22.40
N GLY A 178 2.92 -20.23 -23.51
CA GLY A 178 1.92 -20.69 -24.47
C GLY A 178 0.46 -20.36 -24.11
N GLY A 179 0.21 -19.63 -23.05
CA GLY A 179 -1.13 -19.10 -22.72
C GLY A 179 -1.55 -17.94 -23.64
N ARG A 180 -2.83 -17.67 -23.72
CA ARG A 180 -3.40 -16.59 -24.54
C ARG A 180 -4.10 -15.57 -23.65
N LEU A 181 -3.43 -14.45 -23.34
CA LEU A 181 -4.05 -13.34 -22.62
C LEU A 181 -4.88 -12.50 -23.60
N ARG A 182 -6.21 -12.54 -23.44
CA ARG A 182 -7.17 -11.94 -24.37
C ARG A 182 -7.45 -10.48 -24.08
N ALA A 183 -7.47 -10.11 -22.81
CA ALA A 183 -7.72 -8.76 -22.36
C ALA A 183 -7.15 -8.55 -20.95
N SER A 184 -6.74 -7.31 -20.68
CA SER A 184 -6.35 -6.82 -19.35
C SER A 184 -7.10 -5.51 -19.11
N VAL A 185 -8.04 -5.50 -18.16
CA VAL A 185 -8.94 -4.37 -17.95
C VAL A 185 -8.93 -3.96 -16.48
N PRO A 186 -8.76 -2.64 -16.17
CA PRO A 186 -8.77 -2.16 -14.80
C PRO A 186 -10.14 -2.25 -14.16
N ALA A 187 -10.15 -2.59 -12.87
CA ALA A 187 -11.30 -2.54 -11.98
C ALA A 187 -10.91 -1.88 -10.64
N ASP A 188 -9.82 -1.14 -10.62
CA ASP A 188 -9.37 -0.18 -9.61
C ASP A 188 -9.41 -0.73 -8.16
N TRP A 189 -9.05 -2.01 -7.99
CA TRP A 189 -9.08 -2.77 -6.72
C TRP A 189 -10.50 -3.02 -6.18
N ASN A 190 -11.53 -2.69 -6.95
CA ASN A 190 -12.93 -2.66 -6.53
C ASN A 190 -13.70 -3.90 -6.99
N LYS A 191 -14.51 -4.49 -6.08
CA LYS A 191 -15.30 -5.68 -6.36
C LYS A 191 -16.43 -5.41 -7.38
N GLU A 192 -17.12 -4.29 -7.22
CA GLU A 192 -18.28 -3.92 -8.05
C GLU A 192 -17.86 -3.63 -9.49
N ASP A 193 -16.67 -3.00 -9.65
CA ASP A 193 -16.07 -2.79 -10.96
C ASP A 193 -15.63 -4.10 -11.59
N ALA A 194 -15.03 -5.00 -10.81
CA ALA A 194 -14.65 -6.33 -11.26
C ALA A 194 -15.84 -7.16 -11.73
N VAL A 195 -17.00 -7.04 -11.08
CA VAL A 195 -18.26 -7.66 -11.54
C VAL A 195 -18.63 -7.14 -12.93
N ARG A 196 -18.58 -5.81 -13.16
CA ARG A 196 -18.90 -5.23 -14.48
C ARG A 196 -17.91 -5.64 -15.56
N VAL A 197 -16.62 -5.62 -15.23
CA VAL A 197 -15.55 -6.02 -16.13
C VAL A 197 -15.66 -7.50 -16.48
N ALA A 198 -15.82 -8.37 -15.49
CA ALA A 198 -15.95 -9.82 -15.71
C ALA A 198 -17.17 -10.16 -16.58
N ASP A 199 -18.34 -9.57 -16.33
CA ASP A 199 -19.55 -9.81 -17.12
C ASP A 199 -19.33 -9.41 -18.59
N SER A 200 -18.70 -8.27 -18.83
CA SER A 200 -18.40 -7.81 -20.18
C SER A 200 -17.38 -8.71 -20.89
N LEU A 201 -16.30 -9.08 -20.20
CA LEU A 201 -15.20 -9.85 -20.79
C LEU A 201 -15.60 -11.31 -21.05
N LEU A 202 -16.40 -11.94 -20.18
CA LEU A 202 -16.87 -13.31 -20.40
C LEU A 202 -17.85 -13.42 -21.57
N ARG A 203 -18.61 -12.37 -21.85
CA ARG A 203 -19.43 -12.31 -23.08
C ARG A 203 -18.59 -12.14 -24.34
N LEU A 204 -17.54 -11.35 -24.26
CA LEU A 204 -16.66 -11.06 -25.40
C LEU A 204 -15.70 -12.22 -25.71
N TYR A 205 -15.28 -12.94 -24.67
CA TYR A 205 -14.32 -14.06 -24.74
C TYR A 205 -14.93 -15.31 -24.09
N PRO A 206 -15.91 -15.98 -24.73
CA PRO A 206 -16.63 -17.11 -24.16
C PRO A 206 -15.73 -18.34 -23.92
N GLU A 207 -14.60 -18.45 -24.59
CA GLU A 207 -13.64 -19.55 -24.44
C GLU A 207 -12.65 -19.33 -23.27
N THR A 208 -12.84 -18.26 -22.47
CA THR A 208 -11.98 -17.98 -21.30
C THR A 208 -12.01 -19.16 -20.33
N GLY A 209 -10.84 -19.71 -20.04
CA GLY A 209 -10.63 -20.75 -19.02
C GLY A 209 -10.02 -20.24 -17.73
N LEU A 210 -9.51 -19.01 -17.73
CA LEU A 210 -8.85 -18.39 -16.59
C LEU A 210 -9.23 -16.92 -16.42
N ILE A 211 -9.52 -16.54 -15.18
CA ILE A 211 -9.55 -15.13 -14.75
C ILE A 211 -8.41 -14.91 -13.77
N TYR A 212 -7.46 -14.02 -14.10
CA TYR A 212 -6.49 -13.51 -13.16
C TYR A 212 -6.94 -12.15 -12.65
N ALA A 213 -7.17 -12.02 -11.35
CA ALA A 213 -7.53 -10.77 -10.70
C ALA A 213 -6.39 -10.32 -9.78
N HIS A 214 -6.05 -9.04 -9.84
CA HIS A 214 -4.91 -8.50 -9.08
C HIS A 214 -5.11 -8.47 -7.57
N ASN A 215 -6.36 -8.63 -7.07
CA ASN A 215 -6.63 -8.88 -5.66
C ASN A 215 -7.84 -9.80 -5.45
N ASP A 216 -8.03 -10.27 -4.22
CA ASP A 216 -9.11 -11.19 -3.87
C ASP A 216 -10.50 -10.54 -3.95
N ARG A 217 -10.63 -9.26 -3.65
CA ARG A 217 -11.91 -8.55 -3.79
C ARG A 217 -12.42 -8.61 -5.23
N MET A 218 -11.53 -8.35 -6.19
CA MET A 218 -11.86 -8.45 -7.62
C MET A 218 -12.07 -9.90 -8.04
N ALA A 219 -11.29 -10.85 -7.52
CA ALA A 219 -11.47 -12.29 -7.78
C ALA A 219 -12.84 -12.79 -7.31
N ILE A 220 -13.29 -12.35 -6.13
CA ILE A 220 -14.63 -12.65 -5.60
C ILE A 220 -15.72 -12.10 -6.54
N GLY A 221 -15.60 -10.85 -6.98
CA GLY A 221 -16.50 -10.24 -7.95
C GLY A 221 -16.59 -11.03 -9.26
N ALA A 222 -15.43 -11.41 -9.80
CA ALA A 222 -15.37 -12.24 -11.01
C ALA A 222 -15.98 -13.63 -10.81
N SER A 223 -15.79 -14.26 -9.63
CA SER A 223 -16.35 -15.56 -9.32
C SER A 223 -17.88 -15.56 -9.22
N GLU A 224 -18.46 -14.48 -8.71
CA GLU A 224 -19.91 -14.30 -8.67
C GLU A 224 -20.51 -14.25 -10.08
N VAL A 225 -19.83 -13.58 -11.02
CA VAL A 225 -20.25 -13.50 -12.42
C VAL A 225 -20.10 -14.86 -13.11
N ALA A 226 -18.97 -15.53 -12.99
CA ALA A 226 -18.73 -16.84 -13.60
C ALA A 226 -19.78 -17.86 -13.13
N ARG A 227 -20.04 -17.95 -11.83
CA ARG A 227 -21.04 -18.84 -11.26
C ARG A 227 -22.46 -18.51 -11.75
N LYS A 228 -22.82 -17.22 -11.80
CA LYS A 228 -24.14 -16.78 -12.32
C LYS A 228 -24.32 -17.12 -13.79
N ALA A 229 -23.24 -17.15 -14.56
CA ALA A 229 -23.22 -17.56 -15.96
C ALA A 229 -23.15 -19.09 -16.16
N GLY A 230 -23.10 -19.89 -15.08
CA GLY A 230 -22.98 -21.36 -15.15
C GLY A 230 -21.60 -21.83 -15.61
N ARG A 231 -20.56 -20.97 -15.45
CA ARG A 231 -19.18 -21.22 -15.87
C ARG A 231 -18.31 -21.68 -14.68
N ASP A 232 -18.65 -22.84 -14.11
CA ASP A 232 -17.89 -23.47 -13.03
C ASP A 232 -16.55 -24.07 -13.49
N ASP A 233 -16.33 -24.13 -14.79
CA ASP A 233 -15.10 -24.57 -15.44
C ASP A 233 -13.96 -23.56 -15.33
N ILE A 234 -14.27 -22.26 -15.22
CA ILE A 234 -13.27 -21.18 -15.17
C ILE A 234 -12.47 -21.24 -13.87
N LYS A 235 -11.15 -21.22 -14.00
CA LYS A 235 -10.26 -21.05 -12.87
C LYS A 235 -10.09 -19.56 -12.57
N ILE A 236 -10.07 -19.21 -11.27
CA ILE A 236 -9.92 -17.82 -10.84
C ILE A 236 -8.76 -17.75 -9.86
N ILE A 237 -7.80 -16.86 -10.14
CA ILE A 237 -6.65 -16.59 -9.30
C ILE A 237 -6.78 -15.17 -8.76
N GLY A 238 -6.74 -15.02 -7.44
CA GLY A 238 -6.64 -13.75 -6.72
C GLY A 238 -5.28 -13.62 -6.04
N ILE A 239 -5.03 -12.45 -5.44
CA ILE A 239 -3.85 -12.12 -4.65
C ILE A 239 -4.34 -11.50 -3.34
N ASP A 240 -3.57 -11.56 -2.29
CA ASP A 240 -3.70 -10.97 -0.93
C ASP A 240 -4.13 -11.98 0.18
N ALA A 241 -4.73 -13.09 -0.09
CA ALA A 241 -5.33 -14.04 0.86
C ALA A 241 -4.61 -14.22 2.20
#